data_e0df990a01c3ade9f8bae38c9c712425
#
_entry.id   e0df990a01c3ade9f8bae38c9c712425
#
_cell.length_a   1.000
_cell.length_b   1.000
_cell.length_c   1.000
_cell.angle_alpha   90.00
_cell.angle_beta   90.00
_cell.angle_gamma   90.00
#
_symmetry.space_group_name_H-M   'P 1'
#
loop_
_entity.id
_entity.type
_entity.pdbx_description
1 polymer ?
#
loop_
_entity_poly.entity_id
_entity_poly.type
_entity_poly.pdbx_seq_one_letter_code
_entity_poly.pdbx_strand_id
1 'polypeptide(L)'
;MADRELFYLTHAGLTAWRWHDAAVHELARFTDGEAGIDAFSAHLAQHPQARCTLVADLADEAFHLETLPLLRGRDRRHLIARRQAQLHLDTPYVAHQSLGRDSGNPRSERLLIAALTRPPSLRPWLAAIAQAPTVLTGIHSTALLGMAVQRQLRPRPPRALLVHTTPAGLRISCFEHDLLRFSRLVPGLSPSTVGFWQSCRDEILRTSQYLIGQRALERGGATPVQVLAHPDQHAILRAACPDSPDLRFIPLDLPELARRCGLRSPPDSSDSLPLLLHLAV
;
A
#
# COMPACT_ATOMS: atom_id res chain seq x y z
N MET A 1 -2.06 -26.33 -0.71
CA MET A 1 -1.38 -25.16 -1.26
C MET A 1 -0.05 -25.02 -0.54
N ALA A 2 1.05 -24.71 -1.24
CA ALA A 2 2.35 -24.55 -0.60
C ALA A 2 2.37 -23.30 0.29
N ASP A 3 3.02 -23.40 1.43
CA ASP A 3 3.29 -22.28 2.34
C ASP A 3 4.07 -21.20 1.60
N ARG A 4 3.77 -19.94 1.86
CA ARG A 4 4.51 -18.79 1.34
C ARG A 4 5.00 -17.94 2.49
N GLU A 5 6.21 -17.46 2.38
CA GLU A 5 6.73 -16.45 3.28
C GLU A 5 6.48 -15.05 2.73
N LEU A 6 6.05 -14.17 3.62
CA LEU A 6 5.80 -12.77 3.31
C LEU A 6 6.70 -11.91 4.19
N PHE A 7 7.46 -11.03 3.58
CA PHE A 7 8.36 -10.12 4.27
C PHE A 7 7.77 -8.72 4.23
N TYR A 8 7.34 -8.22 5.37
CA TYR A 8 6.82 -6.87 5.51
C TYR A 8 7.94 -5.93 5.94
N LEU A 9 8.27 -4.98 5.07
CA LEU A 9 9.36 -4.03 5.26
C LEU A 9 8.84 -2.63 5.58
N THR A 10 9.37 -2.06 6.66
CA THR A 10 9.15 -0.67 7.09
C THR A 10 10.50 0.03 7.32
N HIS A 11 10.48 1.30 7.69
CA HIS A 11 11.70 2.00 8.12
C HIS A 11 12.28 1.48 9.46
N ALA A 12 11.50 0.76 10.26
CA ALA A 12 11.95 0.18 11.53
C ALA A 12 12.61 -1.20 11.37
N GLY A 13 12.52 -1.80 10.18
CA GLY A 13 13.03 -3.13 9.89
C GLY A 13 12.05 -3.99 9.12
N LEU A 14 12.26 -5.30 9.18
CA LEU A 14 11.49 -6.30 8.44
C LEU A 14 10.84 -7.30 9.40
N THR A 15 9.59 -7.67 9.10
CA THR A 15 8.87 -8.75 9.81
C THR A 15 8.57 -9.87 8.84
N ALA A 16 8.93 -11.11 9.20
CA ALA A 16 8.60 -12.31 8.45
C ALA A 16 7.24 -12.86 8.89
N TRP A 17 6.43 -13.23 7.92
CA TRP A 17 5.11 -13.81 8.09
C TRP A 17 4.98 -15.07 7.27
N ARG A 18 4.17 -16.02 7.72
CA ARG A 18 3.75 -17.20 6.96
C ARG A 18 2.31 -17.04 6.51
N TRP A 19 2.08 -17.20 5.22
CA TRP A 19 0.75 -17.39 4.69
C TRP A 19 0.48 -18.89 4.50
N HIS A 20 -0.53 -19.39 5.18
CA HIS A 20 -0.98 -20.77 5.07
C HIS A 20 -2.49 -20.82 5.21
N ASP A 21 -3.17 -21.52 4.30
CA ASP A 21 -4.62 -21.76 4.34
C ASP A 21 -5.46 -20.48 4.56
N ALA A 22 -5.14 -19.42 3.83
CA ALA A 22 -5.79 -18.12 3.92
C ALA A 22 -5.70 -17.46 5.33
N ALA A 23 -4.69 -17.79 6.10
CA ALA A 23 -4.32 -17.12 7.34
C ALA A 23 -2.88 -16.61 7.25
N VAL A 24 -2.57 -15.57 8.00
CA VAL A 24 -1.22 -15.00 8.12
C VAL A 24 -0.76 -15.05 9.56
N HIS A 25 0.46 -15.55 9.78
CA HIS A 25 1.06 -15.72 11.10
C HIS A 25 2.44 -15.09 11.11
N GLU A 26 2.70 -14.23 12.10
CA GLU A 26 4.02 -13.65 12.30
C GLU A 26 5.01 -14.74 12.74
N LEU A 27 6.19 -14.75 12.13
CA LEU A 27 7.27 -15.70 12.41
C LEU A 27 8.40 -15.04 13.21
N ALA A 28 8.87 -13.88 12.75
CA ALA A 28 10.03 -13.21 13.34
C ALA A 28 10.05 -11.73 12.98
N ARG A 29 10.77 -10.93 13.78
CA ARG A 29 11.02 -9.50 13.54
C ARG A 29 12.52 -9.25 13.51
N PHE A 30 12.96 -8.43 12.57
CA PHE A 30 14.34 -8.04 12.36
C PHE A 30 14.40 -6.50 12.35
N THR A 31 15.18 -5.95 13.27
CA THR A 31 15.38 -4.50 13.37
C THR A 31 16.20 -3.99 12.19
N ASP A 32 16.06 -2.72 11.85
CA ASP A 32 16.95 -2.10 10.88
C ASP A 32 18.41 -2.10 11.38
N GLY A 33 19.36 -2.21 10.44
CA GLY A 33 20.80 -2.26 10.72
C GLY A 33 21.42 -3.64 10.56
N GLU A 34 22.74 -3.71 10.75
CA GLU A 34 23.57 -4.88 10.46
C GLU A 34 23.13 -6.13 11.22
N ALA A 35 22.91 -6.01 12.53
CA ALA A 35 22.45 -7.13 13.36
C ALA A 35 21.11 -7.71 12.91
N GLY A 36 20.18 -6.87 12.46
CA GLY A 36 18.89 -7.33 11.94
C GLY A 36 19.03 -8.01 10.59
N ILE A 37 19.91 -7.54 9.71
CA ILE A 37 20.23 -8.18 8.43
C ILE A 37 20.88 -9.56 8.64
N ASP A 38 21.78 -9.67 9.60
CA ASP A 38 22.43 -10.96 9.94
C ASP A 38 21.41 -11.97 10.48
N ALA A 39 20.52 -11.53 11.40
CA ALA A 39 19.45 -12.37 11.92
C ALA A 39 18.47 -12.79 10.81
N PHE A 40 18.15 -11.90 9.87
CA PHE A 40 17.31 -12.21 8.72
C PHE A 40 17.99 -13.22 7.77
N SER A 41 19.29 -13.06 7.53
CA SER A 41 20.07 -14.00 6.71
C SER A 41 20.09 -15.41 7.34
N ALA A 42 20.22 -15.49 8.66
CA ALA A 42 20.12 -16.74 9.41
C ALA A 42 18.72 -17.37 9.30
N HIS A 43 17.66 -16.56 9.36
CA HIS A 43 16.28 -17.02 9.15
C HIS A 43 16.08 -17.60 7.74
N LEU A 44 16.56 -16.91 6.70
CA LEU A 44 16.49 -17.39 5.31
C LEU A 44 17.22 -18.72 5.11
N ALA A 45 18.35 -18.92 5.78
CA ALA A 45 19.12 -20.16 5.71
C ALA A 45 18.36 -21.37 6.31
N GLN A 46 17.44 -21.15 7.24
CA GLN A 46 16.59 -22.18 7.84
C GLN A 46 15.41 -22.58 6.93
N HIS A 47 15.09 -21.76 5.92
CA HIS A 47 13.94 -21.97 5.02
C HIS A 47 14.40 -22.03 3.54
N PRO A 48 15.26 -23.00 3.19
CA PRO A 48 15.79 -23.09 1.82
C PRO A 48 14.66 -23.40 0.84
N GLN A 49 14.72 -22.79 -0.36
CA GLN A 49 13.76 -22.93 -1.45
C GLN A 49 12.35 -22.38 -1.14
N ALA A 50 12.16 -21.67 -0.02
CA ALA A 50 10.91 -20.98 0.24
C ALA A 50 10.63 -19.95 -0.87
N ARG A 51 9.36 -19.88 -1.28
CA ARG A 51 8.88 -18.80 -2.15
C ARG A 51 8.49 -17.63 -1.27
N CYS A 52 9.12 -16.49 -1.46
CA CYS A 52 8.85 -15.31 -0.65
C CYS A 52 8.33 -14.13 -1.50
N THR A 53 7.55 -13.28 -0.87
CA THR A 53 7.07 -12.01 -1.43
C THR A 53 7.42 -10.90 -0.45
N LEU A 54 7.97 -9.80 -0.93
CA LEU A 54 8.24 -8.61 -0.13
C LEU A 54 7.08 -7.61 -0.25
N VAL A 55 6.60 -7.12 0.87
CA VAL A 55 5.60 -6.05 0.96
C VAL A 55 6.26 -4.84 1.60
N ALA A 56 6.50 -3.81 0.80
CA ALA A 56 7.10 -2.56 1.26
C ALA A 56 6.01 -1.59 1.72
N ASP A 57 6.20 -1.02 2.92
CA ASP A 57 5.36 0.03 3.50
C ASP A 57 6.25 1.19 3.95
N LEU A 58 6.67 1.96 2.97
CA LEU A 58 7.65 3.03 3.12
C LEU A 58 7.01 4.38 2.79
N ALA A 59 7.54 5.45 3.37
CA ALA A 59 7.11 6.81 3.03
C ALA A 59 7.70 7.27 1.68
N ASP A 60 8.81 6.67 1.28
CA ASP A 60 9.59 7.06 0.10
C ASP A 60 9.07 6.36 -1.17
N GLU A 61 7.80 6.60 -1.49
CA GLU A 61 7.13 6.08 -2.69
C GLU A 61 6.66 7.24 -3.57
N ALA A 62 6.77 7.08 -4.89
CA ALA A 62 6.24 8.01 -5.86
C ALA A 62 5.27 7.31 -6.82
N PHE A 63 4.19 8.01 -7.16
CA PHE A 63 3.14 7.51 -8.06
C PHE A 63 2.89 8.56 -9.14
N HIS A 64 3.06 8.17 -10.41
CA HIS A 64 2.83 9.03 -11.56
C HIS A 64 1.79 8.42 -12.48
N LEU A 65 0.83 9.23 -12.87
CA LEU A 65 -0.16 8.89 -13.89
C LEU A 65 0.26 9.54 -15.19
N GLU A 66 0.56 8.70 -16.16
CA GLU A 66 1.01 9.12 -17.47
C GLU A 66 -0.03 8.76 -18.54
N THR A 67 -0.15 9.60 -19.54
CA THR A 67 -0.89 9.28 -20.77
C THR A 67 0.12 9.15 -21.89
N LEU A 68 0.24 7.95 -22.45
CA LEU A 68 1.21 7.61 -23.47
C LEU A 68 0.51 7.17 -24.75
N PRO A 69 1.13 7.35 -25.94
CA PRO A 69 0.61 6.78 -27.18
C PRO A 69 0.36 5.28 -27.04
N LEU A 70 -0.75 4.78 -27.56
CA LEU A 70 -1.09 3.36 -27.56
C LEU A 70 -0.20 2.62 -28.58
N LEU A 71 0.94 2.16 -28.11
CA LEU A 71 1.89 1.34 -28.87
C LEU A 71 1.76 -0.14 -28.53
N ARG A 72 2.41 -1.01 -29.29
CA ARG A 72 2.43 -2.46 -29.04
C ARG A 72 3.87 -3.00 -29.09
N GLY A 73 4.05 -4.18 -28.51
CA GLY A 73 5.29 -4.95 -28.60
C GLY A 73 6.51 -4.19 -28.07
N ARG A 74 7.57 -4.14 -28.88
CA ARG A 74 8.87 -3.58 -28.52
C ARG A 74 8.82 -2.06 -28.31
N ASP A 75 8.09 -1.35 -29.15
CA ASP A 75 8.01 0.13 -29.10
C ASP A 75 7.32 0.58 -27.80
N ARG A 76 6.25 -0.12 -27.39
CA ARG A 76 5.60 0.14 -26.10
C ARG A 76 6.58 -0.04 -24.95
N ARG A 77 7.32 -1.15 -24.93
CA ARG A 77 8.29 -1.43 -23.86
C ARG A 77 9.39 -0.35 -23.80
N HIS A 78 9.93 0.07 -24.94
CA HIS A 78 10.94 1.12 -25.01
C HIS A 78 10.41 2.47 -24.53
N LEU A 79 9.18 2.84 -24.92
CA LEU A 79 8.57 4.10 -24.49
C LEU A 79 8.36 4.11 -22.98
N ILE A 80 7.83 3.03 -22.40
CA ILE A 80 7.62 2.90 -20.95
C ILE A 80 8.97 2.95 -20.21
N ALA A 81 9.97 2.20 -20.64
CA ALA A 81 11.30 2.19 -20.02
C ALA A 81 11.95 3.59 -20.06
N ARG A 82 11.85 4.29 -21.19
CA ARG A 82 12.33 5.67 -21.30
C ARG A 82 11.61 6.61 -20.35
N ARG A 83 10.29 6.46 -20.21
CA ARG A 83 9.49 7.29 -19.30
C ARG A 83 9.81 7.01 -17.84
N GLN A 84 9.96 5.74 -17.48
CA GLN A 84 10.40 5.33 -16.14
C GLN A 84 11.77 5.95 -15.80
N ALA A 85 12.75 5.86 -16.71
CA ALA A 85 14.06 6.47 -16.50
C ALA A 85 13.99 7.99 -16.32
N GLN A 86 13.11 8.68 -17.05
CA GLN A 86 12.93 10.14 -16.90
C GLN A 86 12.34 10.55 -15.56
N LEU A 87 11.49 9.70 -14.96
CA LEU A 87 10.81 10.00 -13.71
C LEU A 87 11.61 9.56 -12.48
N HIS A 88 12.44 8.52 -12.61
CA HIS A 88 13.07 7.85 -11.48
C HIS A 88 14.50 7.38 -11.82
N LEU A 89 15.36 8.30 -12.22
CA LEU A 89 16.74 8.01 -12.64
C LEU A 89 17.57 7.29 -11.58
N ASP A 90 17.30 7.53 -10.30
CA ASP A 90 18.14 7.05 -9.19
C ASP A 90 17.64 5.75 -8.54
N THR A 91 16.58 5.14 -9.04
CA THR A 91 16.04 3.90 -8.48
C THR A 91 15.78 2.83 -9.55
N PRO A 92 16.22 1.57 -9.31
CA PRO A 92 15.85 0.44 -10.15
C PRO A 92 14.47 -0.15 -9.80
N TYR A 93 13.86 0.29 -8.70
CA TYR A 93 12.59 -0.27 -8.18
C TYR A 93 11.42 0.52 -8.72
N VAL A 94 11.17 0.35 -10.01
CA VAL A 94 10.07 0.99 -10.72
C VAL A 94 9.17 -0.08 -11.32
N ALA A 95 7.87 0.08 -11.09
CA ALA A 95 6.84 -0.77 -11.69
C ALA A 95 5.87 0.08 -12.50
N HIS A 96 5.16 -0.56 -13.42
CA HIS A 96 4.07 0.11 -14.14
C HIS A 96 2.87 -0.80 -14.30
N GLN A 97 1.70 -0.19 -14.35
CA GLN A 97 0.44 -0.87 -14.58
C GLN A 97 -0.38 -0.11 -15.63
N SER A 98 -0.83 -0.81 -16.67
CA SER A 98 -1.78 -0.23 -17.62
C SER A 98 -3.14 -0.05 -16.95
N LEU A 99 -3.70 1.13 -17.11
CA LEU A 99 -5.02 1.52 -16.62
C LEU A 99 -6.06 1.54 -17.75
N GLY A 100 -5.70 0.99 -18.91
CA GLY A 100 -6.56 0.96 -20.09
C GLY A 100 -6.39 2.19 -20.99
N ARG A 101 -7.28 2.30 -21.96
CA ARG A 101 -7.28 3.43 -22.91
C ARG A 101 -7.70 4.71 -22.21
N ASP A 102 -7.14 5.82 -22.67
CA ASP A 102 -7.58 7.13 -22.22
C ASP A 102 -8.97 7.46 -22.80
N SER A 103 -9.87 7.92 -21.93
CA SER A 103 -11.25 8.25 -22.31
C SER A 103 -11.32 9.47 -23.25
N GLY A 104 -10.37 10.39 -23.11
CA GLY A 104 -10.28 11.59 -23.95
C GLY A 104 -9.57 11.38 -25.29
N ASN A 105 -8.74 10.31 -25.40
CA ASN A 105 -8.00 10.00 -26.62
C ASN A 105 -7.83 8.47 -26.78
N PRO A 106 -8.64 7.81 -27.62
CA PRO A 106 -8.59 6.36 -27.83
C PRO A 106 -7.24 5.85 -28.41
N ARG A 107 -6.40 6.73 -28.94
CA ARG A 107 -5.04 6.40 -29.42
C ARG A 107 -3.99 6.47 -28.33
N SER A 108 -4.39 6.73 -27.08
CA SER A 108 -3.52 6.78 -25.90
C SER A 108 -3.95 5.75 -24.87
N GLU A 109 -2.98 5.29 -24.07
CA GLU A 109 -3.22 4.51 -22.86
C GLU A 109 -2.84 5.34 -21.62
N ARG A 110 -3.56 5.10 -20.55
CA ARG A 110 -3.21 5.60 -19.22
C ARG A 110 -2.34 4.57 -18.52
N LEU A 111 -1.29 5.03 -17.87
CA LEU A 111 -0.31 4.20 -17.20
C LEU A 111 -0.06 4.76 -15.79
N LEU A 112 -0.13 3.89 -14.79
CA LEU A 112 0.40 4.18 -13.46
C LEU A 112 1.86 3.73 -13.43
N ILE A 113 2.77 4.64 -13.07
CA ILE A 113 4.18 4.35 -12.79
C ILE A 113 4.38 4.56 -11.29
N ALA A 114 4.85 3.53 -10.61
CA ALA A 114 5.15 3.55 -9.19
C ALA A 114 6.64 3.28 -8.97
N ALA A 115 7.25 3.97 -8.01
CA ALA A 115 8.65 3.80 -7.67
C ALA A 115 8.90 3.87 -6.18
N LEU A 116 9.89 3.10 -5.70
CA LEU A 116 10.51 3.27 -4.39
C LEU A 116 11.71 4.21 -4.58
N THR A 117 11.60 5.43 -4.05
CA THR A 117 12.55 6.52 -4.35
C THR A 117 13.79 6.51 -3.49
N ARG A 118 13.82 5.73 -2.39
CA ARG A 118 15.00 5.56 -1.52
C ARG A 118 15.48 4.12 -1.48
N PRO A 119 16.25 3.67 -2.50
CA PRO A 119 16.82 2.33 -2.54
C PRO A 119 17.63 1.88 -1.31
N PRO A 120 18.34 2.76 -0.57
CA PRO A 120 19.12 2.33 0.60
C PRO A 120 18.33 1.57 1.65
N SER A 121 17.07 1.93 1.90
CA SER A 121 16.22 1.23 2.88
C SER A 121 15.85 -0.21 2.47
N LEU A 122 15.91 -0.52 1.18
CA LEU A 122 15.49 -1.80 0.61
C LEU A 122 16.67 -2.72 0.26
N ARG A 123 17.79 -2.11 -0.17
CA ARG A 123 18.94 -2.85 -0.74
C ARG A 123 19.52 -3.92 0.18
N PRO A 124 19.77 -3.67 1.50
CA PRO A 124 20.36 -4.69 2.36
C PRO A 124 19.50 -5.95 2.46
N TRP A 125 18.18 -5.78 2.61
CA TRP A 125 17.22 -6.89 2.69
C TRP A 125 17.16 -7.69 1.38
N LEU A 126 17.12 -7.01 0.24
CA LEU A 126 17.15 -7.70 -1.06
C LEU A 126 18.48 -8.39 -1.35
N ALA A 127 19.60 -7.83 -0.88
CA ALA A 127 20.90 -8.48 -1.00
C ALA A 127 20.94 -9.77 -0.18
N ALA A 128 20.40 -9.77 1.05
CA ALA A 128 20.29 -10.98 1.87
C ALA A 128 19.41 -12.06 1.19
N ILE A 129 18.24 -11.65 0.63
CA ILE A 129 17.39 -12.58 -0.12
C ILE A 129 18.10 -13.14 -1.36
N ALA A 130 18.84 -12.31 -2.09
CA ALA A 130 19.56 -12.74 -3.30
C ALA A 130 20.72 -13.71 -3.03
N GLN A 131 21.30 -13.68 -1.82
CA GLN A 131 22.36 -14.59 -1.39
C GLN A 131 21.81 -15.89 -0.81
N ALA A 132 20.55 -15.93 -0.41
CA ALA A 132 19.91 -17.10 0.15
C ALA A 132 19.36 -18.03 -0.96
N PRO A 133 19.19 -19.33 -0.69
CA PRO A 133 18.56 -20.27 -1.61
C PRO A 133 17.02 -20.15 -1.61
N THR A 134 16.52 -18.91 -1.61
CA THR A 134 15.09 -18.55 -1.63
C THR A 134 14.69 -17.93 -2.96
N VAL A 135 13.40 -17.97 -3.30
CA VAL A 135 12.88 -17.40 -4.55
C VAL A 135 11.99 -16.20 -4.25
N LEU A 136 12.49 -15.00 -4.50
CA LEU A 136 11.67 -13.79 -4.44
C LEU A 136 10.70 -13.76 -5.62
N THR A 137 9.39 -13.85 -5.34
CA THR A 137 8.33 -13.90 -6.34
C THR A 137 7.85 -12.51 -6.76
N GLY A 138 8.03 -11.51 -5.91
CA GLY A 138 7.63 -10.13 -6.21
C GLY A 138 7.89 -9.17 -5.06
N ILE A 139 7.81 -7.88 -5.40
CA ILE A 139 7.84 -6.78 -4.44
C ILE A 139 6.53 -6.01 -4.64
N HIS A 140 5.76 -5.87 -3.58
CA HIS A 140 4.49 -5.12 -3.57
C HIS A 140 4.63 -3.89 -2.68
N SER A 141 3.95 -2.81 -3.06
CA SER A 141 3.75 -1.64 -2.20
C SER A 141 2.39 -1.75 -1.52
N THR A 142 2.30 -1.42 -0.23
CA THR A 142 1.01 -1.35 0.48
C THR A 142 0.06 -0.34 -0.15
N ALA A 143 0.56 0.75 -0.73
CA ALA A 143 -0.25 1.70 -1.47
C ALA A 143 -0.92 1.06 -2.71
N LEU A 144 -0.18 0.24 -3.46
CA LEU A 144 -0.73 -0.48 -4.62
C LEU A 144 -1.69 -1.59 -4.20
N LEU A 145 -1.43 -2.28 -3.09
CA LEU A 145 -2.38 -3.26 -2.51
C LEU A 145 -3.69 -2.60 -2.10
N GLY A 146 -3.67 -1.32 -1.70
CA GLY A 146 -4.87 -0.52 -1.47
C GLY A 146 -5.83 -0.47 -2.68
N MET A 147 -5.32 -0.64 -3.92
CA MET A 147 -6.18 -0.77 -5.12
C MET A 147 -7.01 -2.08 -5.07
N ALA A 148 -6.42 -3.17 -4.59
CA ALA A 148 -7.15 -4.43 -4.42
C ALA A 148 -8.23 -4.29 -3.35
N VAL A 149 -7.93 -3.62 -2.23
CA VAL A 149 -8.91 -3.26 -1.20
C VAL A 149 -10.05 -2.43 -1.80
N GLN A 150 -9.73 -1.35 -2.50
CA GLN A 150 -10.71 -0.44 -3.09
C GLN A 150 -11.67 -1.17 -4.04
N ARG A 151 -11.18 -2.16 -4.79
CA ARG A 151 -12.01 -2.99 -5.69
C ARG A 151 -13.03 -3.86 -4.97
N GLN A 152 -12.84 -4.15 -3.70
CA GLN A 152 -13.78 -4.93 -2.87
C GLN A 152 -14.86 -4.07 -2.22
N LEU A 153 -14.66 -2.74 -2.14
CA LEU A 153 -15.61 -1.84 -1.51
C LEU A 153 -16.84 -1.59 -2.40
N ARG A 154 -17.99 -1.45 -1.76
CA ARG A 154 -19.27 -1.11 -2.39
C ARG A 154 -20.04 -0.14 -1.48
N PRO A 155 -20.69 0.91 -1.98
CA PRO A 155 -20.59 1.41 -3.36
C PRO A 155 -19.19 1.94 -3.68
N ARG A 156 -18.87 2.05 -4.97
CA ARG A 156 -17.61 2.63 -5.44
C ARG A 156 -17.84 4.08 -5.85
N PRO A 157 -17.47 5.05 -5.05
CA PRO A 157 -17.53 6.44 -5.44
C PRO A 157 -16.50 6.74 -6.55
N PRO A 158 -16.77 7.71 -7.44
CA PRO A 158 -15.84 8.06 -8.51
C PRO A 158 -14.50 8.59 -7.97
N ARG A 159 -14.53 9.24 -6.80
CA ARG A 159 -13.34 9.65 -6.03
C ARG A 159 -13.53 9.30 -4.57
N ALA A 160 -12.48 8.84 -3.91
CA ALA A 160 -12.48 8.54 -2.48
C ALA A 160 -11.06 8.65 -1.90
N LEU A 161 -10.99 8.93 -0.62
CA LEU A 161 -9.82 8.65 0.19
C LEU A 161 -10.02 7.29 0.88
N LEU A 162 -9.03 6.41 0.76
CA LEU A 162 -8.92 5.20 1.58
C LEU A 162 -7.88 5.46 2.66
N VAL A 163 -8.28 5.23 3.89
CA VAL A 163 -7.45 5.42 5.07
C VAL A 163 -7.35 4.11 5.82
N HIS A 164 -6.15 3.69 6.11
CA HIS A 164 -5.90 2.49 6.90
C HIS A 164 -4.61 2.60 7.70
N THR A 165 -4.50 1.80 8.74
CA THR A 165 -3.32 1.72 9.61
C THR A 165 -2.59 0.41 9.41
N THR A 166 -1.27 0.48 9.56
CA THR A 166 -0.35 -0.65 9.60
C THR A 166 0.69 -0.38 10.69
N PRO A 167 1.58 -1.32 11.03
CA PRO A 167 2.71 -1.04 11.92
C PRO A 167 3.62 0.10 11.46
N ALA A 168 3.66 0.43 10.16
CA ALA A 168 4.40 1.58 9.65
C ALA A 168 3.74 2.93 10.00
N GLY A 169 2.43 2.97 10.21
CA GLY A 169 1.67 4.18 10.52
C GLY A 169 0.32 4.28 9.81
N LEU A 170 -0.15 5.51 9.63
CA LEU A 170 -1.39 5.82 8.91
C LEU A 170 -1.11 6.03 7.43
N ARG A 171 -1.79 5.29 6.57
CA ARG A 171 -1.72 5.50 5.12
C ARG A 171 -3.01 6.15 4.61
N ILE A 172 -2.85 7.22 3.85
CA ILE A 172 -3.94 7.97 3.20
C ILE A 172 -3.71 7.88 1.70
N SER A 173 -4.64 7.25 0.98
CA SER A 173 -4.56 7.03 -0.46
C SER A 173 -5.76 7.63 -1.16
N CYS A 174 -5.54 8.40 -2.22
CA CYS A 174 -6.60 8.98 -3.05
C CYS A 174 -6.81 8.09 -4.27
N PHE A 175 -8.06 7.70 -4.50
CA PHE A 175 -8.48 6.90 -5.64
C PHE A 175 -9.45 7.66 -6.54
N GLU A 176 -9.31 7.46 -7.83
CA GLU A 176 -10.27 7.85 -8.84
C GLU A 176 -10.63 6.63 -9.68
N HIS A 177 -11.90 6.20 -9.64
CA HIS A 177 -12.39 5.00 -10.33
C HIS A 177 -11.53 3.74 -10.05
N ASP A 178 -11.24 3.46 -8.79
CA ASP A 178 -10.37 2.36 -8.33
C ASP A 178 -8.88 2.49 -8.71
N LEU A 179 -8.47 3.61 -9.28
CA LEU A 179 -7.08 3.86 -9.67
C LEU A 179 -6.40 4.75 -8.64
N LEU A 180 -5.25 4.33 -8.18
CA LEU A 180 -4.44 5.12 -7.25
C LEU A 180 -3.94 6.39 -7.95
N ARG A 181 -4.22 7.53 -7.34
CA ARG A 181 -3.77 8.87 -7.80
C ARG A 181 -2.66 9.41 -6.91
N PHE A 182 -2.75 9.10 -5.64
CA PHE A 182 -1.84 9.61 -4.61
C PHE A 182 -1.87 8.67 -3.42
N SER A 183 -0.74 8.50 -2.76
CA SER A 183 -0.65 7.83 -1.47
C SER A 183 0.42 8.49 -0.61
N ARG A 184 0.13 8.60 0.68
CA ARG A 184 1.05 9.11 1.68
C ARG A 184 0.99 8.23 2.92
N LEU A 185 2.16 7.84 3.42
CA LEU A 185 2.32 7.25 4.74
C LEU A 185 2.66 8.37 5.74
N VAL A 186 1.98 8.38 6.87
CA VAL A 186 2.29 9.20 8.05
C VAL A 186 2.88 8.26 9.09
N PRO A 187 4.22 8.22 9.25
CA PRO A 187 4.89 7.28 10.14
C PRO A 187 4.53 7.52 11.61
N GLY A 188 4.57 6.45 12.41
CA GLY A 188 4.46 6.52 13.87
C GLY A 188 3.06 6.79 14.43
N LEU A 189 2.04 7.00 13.60
CA LEU A 189 0.65 7.05 14.04
C LEU A 189 0.13 5.64 14.26
N SER A 190 -0.11 5.29 15.53
CA SER A 190 -0.60 3.98 15.94
C SER A 190 -1.95 4.09 16.66
N PRO A 191 -2.88 3.13 16.48
CA PRO A 191 -4.14 3.08 17.22
C PRO A 191 -4.01 3.07 18.75
N SER A 192 -2.85 2.71 19.29
CA SER A 192 -2.54 2.77 20.71
C SER A 192 -2.21 4.18 21.23
N THR A 193 -2.03 5.16 20.34
CA THR A 193 -1.71 6.55 20.73
C THR A 193 -2.96 7.25 21.27
N VAL A 194 -2.82 7.93 22.41
CA VAL A 194 -3.92 8.77 22.95
C VAL A 194 -4.29 9.85 21.92
N GLY A 195 -5.58 10.03 21.66
CA GLY A 195 -6.02 10.99 20.64
C GLY A 195 -5.75 10.57 19.19
N PHE A 196 -5.54 9.27 18.96
CA PHE A 196 -5.22 8.74 17.64
C PHE A 196 -6.15 9.23 16.53
N TRP A 197 -7.48 9.12 16.71
CA TRP A 197 -8.43 9.51 15.66
C TRP A 197 -8.47 11.01 15.41
N GLN A 198 -8.21 11.85 16.42
CA GLN A 198 -8.03 13.29 16.24
C GLN A 198 -6.79 13.59 15.37
N SER A 199 -5.67 12.94 15.68
CA SER A 199 -4.45 13.07 14.89
C SER A 199 -4.65 12.56 13.46
N CYS A 200 -5.36 11.44 13.27
CA CYS A 200 -5.74 10.93 11.94
C CYS A 200 -6.57 11.96 11.17
N ARG A 201 -7.58 12.55 11.81
CA ARG A 201 -8.41 13.59 11.20
C ARG A 201 -7.57 14.76 10.71
N ASP A 202 -6.65 15.25 11.54
CA ASP A 202 -5.79 16.39 11.20
C ASP A 202 -4.90 16.08 9.98
N GLU A 203 -4.33 14.88 9.92
CA GLU A 203 -3.54 14.44 8.77
C GLU A 203 -4.39 14.24 7.49
N ILE A 204 -5.62 13.74 7.63
CA ILE A 204 -6.56 13.61 6.52
C ILE A 204 -6.96 14.99 6.01
N LEU A 205 -7.25 15.95 6.88
CA LEU A 205 -7.56 17.32 6.50
C LEU A 205 -6.40 18.00 5.78
N ARG A 206 -5.17 17.90 6.28
CA ARG A 206 -3.97 18.44 5.62
C ARG A 206 -3.79 17.82 4.22
N THR A 207 -3.96 16.49 4.13
CA THR A 207 -3.83 15.77 2.86
C THR A 207 -4.92 16.18 1.88
N SER A 208 -6.17 16.34 2.33
CA SER A 208 -7.27 16.79 1.48
C SER A 208 -7.07 18.20 0.95
N GLN A 209 -6.59 19.13 1.78
CA GLN A 209 -6.26 20.49 1.37
C GLN A 209 -5.17 20.50 0.30
N TYR A 210 -4.12 19.69 0.46
CA TYR A 210 -3.10 19.51 -0.56
C TYR A 210 -3.70 19.00 -1.87
N LEU A 211 -4.54 17.96 -1.82
CA LEU A 211 -5.16 17.34 -3.00
C LEU A 211 -6.15 18.30 -3.70
N ILE A 212 -6.87 19.14 -2.95
CA ILE A 212 -7.70 20.23 -3.51
C ILE A 212 -6.82 21.24 -4.24
N GLY A 213 -5.70 21.64 -3.64
CA GLY A 213 -4.72 22.52 -4.28
C GLY A 213 -4.15 21.94 -5.58
N GLN A 214 -3.96 20.64 -5.65
CA GLN A 214 -3.52 19.89 -6.84
C GLN A 214 -4.68 19.57 -7.82
N ARG A 215 -5.89 20.01 -7.56
CA ARG A 215 -7.13 19.72 -8.34
C ARG A 215 -7.44 18.22 -8.45
N ALA A 216 -6.91 17.41 -7.54
CA ALA A 216 -7.23 15.98 -7.43
C ALA A 216 -8.55 15.74 -6.69
N LEU A 217 -8.94 16.66 -5.78
CA LEU A 217 -10.24 16.70 -5.12
C LEU A 217 -10.95 18.03 -5.41
N GLU A 218 -12.26 18.04 -5.23
CA GLU A 218 -13.10 19.23 -5.41
C GLU A 218 -13.44 19.85 -4.04
N ARG A 219 -13.37 21.17 -3.95
CA ARG A 219 -13.82 21.91 -2.76
C ARG A 219 -15.35 21.80 -2.64
N GLY A 220 -15.87 21.51 -1.44
CA GLY A 220 -17.30 21.32 -1.23
C GLY A 220 -17.86 20.04 -1.85
N GLY A 221 -17.00 19.13 -2.32
CA GLY A 221 -17.40 17.90 -3.01
C GLY A 221 -17.80 16.76 -2.08
N ALA A 222 -17.81 16.94 -0.76
CA ALA A 222 -18.11 15.91 0.25
C ALA A 222 -17.43 14.55 -0.08
N THR A 223 -16.13 14.60 -0.41
CA THR A 223 -15.36 13.43 -0.82
C THR A 223 -15.44 12.33 0.25
N PRO A 224 -15.83 11.09 -0.09
CA PRO A 224 -15.86 9.98 0.85
C PRO A 224 -14.47 9.65 1.37
N VAL A 225 -14.32 9.61 2.69
CA VAL A 225 -13.14 9.14 3.41
C VAL A 225 -13.48 7.78 4.02
N GLN A 226 -13.07 6.73 3.34
CA GLN A 226 -13.30 5.34 3.71
C GLN A 226 -12.20 4.91 4.68
N VAL A 227 -12.54 4.73 5.95
CA VAL A 227 -11.57 4.43 7.02
C VAL A 227 -11.71 2.97 7.43
N LEU A 228 -10.69 2.16 7.16
CA LEU A 228 -10.63 0.77 7.65
C LEU A 228 -10.35 0.79 9.15
N ALA A 229 -11.29 0.28 9.94
CA ALA A 229 -11.15 0.21 11.39
C ALA A 229 -11.91 -1.00 11.95
N HIS A 230 -11.46 -1.49 13.10
CA HIS A 230 -12.24 -2.49 13.86
C HIS A 230 -13.57 -1.87 14.32
N PRO A 231 -14.69 -2.61 14.32
CA PRO A 231 -16.01 -2.10 14.72
C PRO A 231 -16.03 -1.39 16.07
N ASP A 232 -15.25 -1.86 17.05
CA ASP A 232 -15.12 -1.26 18.38
C ASP A 232 -14.62 0.18 18.35
N GLN A 233 -13.92 0.57 17.27
CA GLN A 233 -13.39 1.91 17.06
C GLN A 233 -14.37 2.84 16.33
N HIS A 234 -15.44 2.32 15.73
CA HIS A 234 -16.33 3.10 14.88
C HIS A 234 -17.02 4.26 15.61
N ALA A 235 -17.44 4.05 16.86
CA ALA A 235 -18.08 5.10 17.66
C ALA A 235 -17.10 6.25 17.95
N ILE A 236 -15.89 5.91 18.39
CA ILE A 236 -14.82 6.87 18.69
C ILE A 236 -14.39 7.61 17.41
N LEU A 237 -14.24 6.89 16.30
CA LEU A 237 -13.91 7.46 15.01
C LEU A 237 -14.97 8.49 14.57
N ARG A 238 -16.26 8.16 14.63
CA ARG A 238 -17.33 9.09 14.26
C ARG A 238 -17.34 10.34 15.13
N ALA A 239 -17.06 10.20 16.42
CA ALA A 239 -16.99 11.33 17.35
C ALA A 239 -15.78 12.25 17.04
N ALA A 240 -14.63 11.66 16.72
CA ALA A 240 -13.40 12.38 16.45
C ALA A 240 -13.34 12.99 15.03
N CYS A 241 -14.01 12.34 14.06
CA CYS A 241 -13.98 12.68 12.64
C CYS A 241 -15.39 13.04 12.13
N PRO A 242 -15.99 14.16 12.56
CA PRO A 242 -17.28 14.62 12.02
C PRO A 242 -17.13 15.01 10.55
N ASP A 243 -18.20 14.83 9.79
CA ASP A 243 -18.30 15.24 8.41
C ASP A 243 -18.08 16.77 8.26
N SER A 244 -17.57 17.16 7.12
CA SER A 244 -17.35 18.56 6.73
C SER A 244 -17.88 18.79 5.31
N PRO A 245 -17.97 20.04 4.85
CA PRO A 245 -18.36 20.33 3.45
C PRO A 245 -17.48 19.64 2.41
N ASP A 246 -16.21 19.41 2.71
CA ASP A 246 -15.25 18.80 1.79
C ASP A 246 -15.13 17.28 1.94
N LEU A 247 -15.39 16.72 3.14
CA LEU A 247 -15.13 15.32 3.48
C LEU A 247 -16.30 14.67 4.20
N ARG A 248 -16.63 13.43 3.82
CA ARG A 248 -17.60 12.57 4.50
C ARG A 248 -16.90 11.30 5.00
N PHE A 249 -16.82 11.12 6.32
CA PHE A 249 -16.15 10.00 6.95
C PHE A 249 -17.04 8.76 7.00
N ILE A 250 -16.54 7.65 6.48
CA ILE A 250 -17.24 6.37 6.36
C ILE A 250 -16.37 5.29 7.03
N PRO A 251 -16.64 4.93 8.29
CA PRO A 251 -16.01 3.78 8.92
C PRO A 251 -16.37 2.50 8.17
N LEU A 252 -15.37 1.69 7.85
CA LEU A 252 -15.52 0.40 7.20
C LEU A 252 -15.07 -0.69 8.16
N ASP A 253 -15.87 -1.74 8.28
CA ASP A 253 -15.57 -2.93 9.09
C ASP A 253 -14.42 -3.71 8.47
N LEU A 254 -13.23 -3.57 9.06
CA LEU A 254 -12.02 -4.23 8.59
C LEU A 254 -12.09 -5.76 8.71
N PRO A 255 -12.49 -6.37 9.83
CA PRO A 255 -12.74 -7.81 9.92
C PRO A 255 -13.69 -8.36 8.87
N GLU A 256 -14.80 -7.68 8.62
CA GLU A 256 -15.77 -8.12 7.61
C GLU A 256 -15.20 -8.03 6.20
N LEU A 257 -14.49 -6.95 5.89
CA LEU A 257 -13.81 -6.81 4.61
C LEU A 257 -12.75 -7.90 4.41
N ALA A 258 -11.99 -8.22 5.46
CA ALA A 258 -10.97 -9.27 5.42
C ALA A 258 -11.58 -10.65 5.14
N ARG A 259 -12.71 -10.98 5.79
CA ARG A 259 -13.48 -12.22 5.50
C ARG A 259 -13.99 -12.26 4.07
N ARG A 260 -14.51 -11.15 3.55
CA ARG A 260 -14.98 -11.05 2.14
C ARG A 260 -13.84 -11.22 1.15
N CYS A 261 -12.63 -10.81 1.51
CA CYS A 261 -11.41 -11.05 0.73
C CYS A 261 -10.89 -12.50 0.86
N GLY A 262 -11.49 -13.32 1.72
CA GLY A 262 -11.12 -14.73 1.90
C GLY A 262 -10.14 -14.99 3.04
N LEU A 263 -9.78 -13.98 3.84
CA LEU A 263 -8.89 -14.17 4.99
C LEU A 263 -9.67 -14.91 6.10
N ARG A 264 -9.16 -16.08 6.53
CA ARG A 264 -9.82 -16.92 7.55
C ARG A 264 -9.66 -16.39 8.97
N SER A 265 -8.52 -15.76 9.26
CA SER A 265 -8.25 -15.14 10.55
C SER A 265 -8.27 -13.62 10.39
N PRO A 266 -9.46 -12.98 10.42
CA PRO A 266 -9.56 -11.53 10.25
C PRO A 266 -8.85 -10.80 11.41
N PRO A 267 -8.39 -9.55 11.18
CA PRO A 267 -7.77 -8.76 12.23
C PRO A 267 -8.71 -8.57 13.43
N ASP A 268 -8.15 -8.63 14.63
CA ASP A 268 -8.82 -8.34 15.92
C ASP A 268 -8.63 -6.87 16.36
N SER A 269 -8.02 -6.07 15.52
CA SER A 269 -7.70 -4.66 15.75
C SER A 269 -7.90 -3.85 14.47
N SER A 270 -7.58 -2.56 14.52
CA SER A 270 -7.60 -1.69 13.33
C SER A 270 -6.34 -1.81 12.46
N ASP A 271 -5.46 -2.77 12.74
CA ASP A 271 -4.30 -3.05 11.88
C ASP A 271 -4.73 -3.79 10.60
N SER A 272 -4.53 -3.15 9.46
CA SER A 272 -4.90 -3.71 8.16
C SER A 272 -3.82 -4.59 7.54
N LEU A 273 -2.65 -4.74 8.19
CA LEU A 273 -1.54 -5.51 7.65
C LEU A 273 -1.90 -6.97 7.29
N PRO A 274 -2.64 -7.73 8.13
CA PRO A 274 -3.01 -9.09 7.78
C PRO A 274 -3.82 -9.20 6.48
N LEU A 275 -4.73 -8.25 6.24
CA LEU A 275 -5.50 -8.16 4.99
C LEU A 275 -4.57 -7.85 3.79
N LEU A 276 -3.66 -6.87 3.94
CA LEU A 276 -2.74 -6.49 2.86
C LEU A 276 -1.77 -7.63 2.51
N LEU A 277 -1.25 -8.33 3.51
CA LEU A 277 -0.41 -9.51 3.30
C LEU A 277 -1.17 -10.62 2.56
N HIS A 278 -2.42 -10.88 2.93
CA HIS A 278 -3.26 -11.85 2.22
C HIS A 278 -3.49 -11.47 0.75
N LEU A 279 -3.66 -10.18 0.45
CA LEU A 279 -3.85 -9.68 -0.91
C LEU A 279 -2.55 -9.66 -1.75
N ALA A 280 -1.39 -9.85 -1.13
CA ALA A 280 -0.09 -9.92 -1.81
C ALA A 280 0.26 -11.33 -2.32
N VAL A 281 -0.52 -12.36 -1.97
CA VAL A 281 -0.35 -13.78 -2.34
C VAL A 281 -1.06 -14.09 -3.65
#